data_3ae2ac139fd14468b1f77945d9840a19
#
_entry.id   3ae2ac139fd14468b1f77945d9840a19
#
_cell.length_a   1.000
_cell.length_b   1.000
_cell.length_c   1.000
_cell.angle_alpha   90.00
_cell.angle_beta   90.00
_cell.angle_gamma   90.00
#
_symmetry.space_group_name_H-M   'P 1'
#
loop_
_entity.id
_entity.type
_entity.pdbx_description
1 polymer ?
#
loop_
_entity_poly.entity_id
_entity_poly.type
_entity_poly.pdbx_seq_one_letter_code
_entity_poly.pdbx_strand_id
1 'polypeptide(L)'
;MPDLRDEGLLPLLADFYERVERDELLAPYFAVVDMTAHMPVIVDFWSTMLFHTGRYSGNAFRPHLAMPGLTPAHFARWLTIMEATIDTHAAGAAAEHMKMLAHRIALSMQMRLGIAEG
;
A
#
# COMPACT_ATOMS: atom_id res chain seq x y z
N MET A 1 -0.26 -18.50 12.70
CA MET A 1 0.50 -17.71 11.71
C MET A 1 1.40 -16.72 12.43
N PRO A 2 2.67 -16.62 12.09
CA PRO A 2 3.56 -15.67 12.76
C PRO A 2 3.21 -14.22 12.42
N ASP A 3 3.66 -13.29 13.28
CA ASP A 3 3.50 -11.88 13.04
C ASP A 3 4.43 -11.41 11.90
N LEU A 4 4.12 -10.24 11.36
CA LEU A 4 4.87 -9.63 10.28
C LEU A 4 6.27 -9.20 10.76
N ARG A 5 7.28 -9.49 9.94
CA ARG A 5 8.66 -9.06 10.13
C ARG A 5 9.13 -8.30 8.91
N ASP A 6 10.23 -7.58 9.06
CA ASP A 6 10.80 -6.78 7.97
C ASP A 6 11.06 -7.63 6.71
N GLU A 7 11.66 -8.81 6.88
CA GLU A 7 11.94 -9.73 5.77
C GLU A 7 10.68 -10.34 5.15
N GLY A 8 9.54 -10.24 5.81
CA GLY A 8 8.25 -10.67 5.29
C GLY A 8 7.57 -9.66 4.38
N LEU A 9 8.07 -8.42 4.35
CA LEU A 9 7.43 -7.36 3.56
C LEU A 9 7.51 -7.60 2.06
N LEU A 10 8.65 -8.07 1.55
CA LEU A 10 8.79 -8.28 0.11
C LEU A 10 7.78 -9.31 -0.43
N PRO A 11 7.67 -10.54 0.13
CA PRO A 11 6.68 -11.48 -0.39
C PRO A 11 5.25 -11.00 -0.20
N LEU A 12 4.93 -10.31 0.89
CA LEU A 12 3.60 -9.77 1.13
C LEU A 12 3.25 -8.71 0.09
N LEU A 13 4.14 -7.75 -0.13
CA LEU A 13 3.89 -6.65 -1.07
C LEU A 13 3.91 -7.13 -2.52
N ALA A 14 4.74 -8.11 -2.85
CA ALA A 14 4.72 -8.72 -4.18
C ALA A 14 3.36 -9.37 -4.48
N ASP A 15 2.80 -10.09 -3.51
CA ASP A 15 1.45 -10.68 -3.62
C ASP A 15 0.39 -9.57 -3.72
N PHE A 16 0.51 -8.53 -2.92
CA PHE A 16 -0.43 -7.41 -2.95
C PHE A 16 -0.51 -6.77 -4.34
N TYR A 17 0.64 -6.42 -4.93
CA TYR A 17 0.64 -5.78 -6.24
C TYR A 17 0.23 -6.73 -7.36
N GLU A 18 0.50 -8.03 -7.23
CA GLU A 18 -0.04 -9.04 -8.16
C GLU A 18 -1.57 -9.05 -8.13
N ARG A 19 -2.17 -8.97 -6.94
CA ARG A 19 -3.63 -8.89 -6.79
C ARG A 19 -4.19 -7.59 -7.36
N VAL A 20 -3.49 -6.46 -7.12
CA VAL A 20 -3.89 -5.15 -7.65
C VAL A 20 -3.87 -5.14 -9.18
N GLU A 21 -2.86 -5.74 -9.79
CA GLU A 21 -2.75 -5.83 -11.24
C GLU A 21 -3.86 -6.66 -11.88
N ARG A 22 -4.50 -7.54 -11.11
CA ARG A 22 -5.64 -8.34 -11.55
C ARG A 22 -6.98 -7.68 -11.25
N ASP A 23 -6.99 -6.60 -10.50
CA ASP A 23 -8.22 -5.89 -10.13
C ASP A 23 -8.61 -4.90 -11.22
N GLU A 24 -9.83 -5.02 -11.73
CA GLU A 24 -10.30 -4.19 -12.86
C GLU A 24 -10.27 -2.70 -12.56
N LEU A 25 -10.57 -2.31 -11.33
CA LEU A 25 -10.60 -0.91 -10.92
C LEU A 25 -9.20 -0.31 -10.81
N LEU A 26 -8.25 -1.05 -10.25
CA LEU A 26 -6.91 -0.54 -9.94
C LEU A 26 -5.87 -0.83 -11.02
N ALA A 27 -6.03 -1.89 -11.80
CA ALA A 27 -5.05 -2.32 -12.78
C ALA A 27 -4.59 -1.20 -13.74
N PRO A 28 -5.49 -0.33 -14.26
CA PRO A 28 -5.06 0.72 -15.18
C PRO A 28 -3.98 1.66 -14.63
N TYR A 29 -3.96 1.89 -13.32
CA TYR A 29 -2.96 2.77 -12.69
C TYR A 29 -1.57 2.13 -12.60
N PHE A 30 -1.48 0.81 -12.74
CA PHE A 30 -0.23 0.07 -12.63
C PHE A 30 0.29 -0.45 -13.96
N ALA A 31 -0.50 -0.35 -15.02
CA ALA A 31 -0.14 -0.85 -16.35
C ALA A 31 1.13 -0.18 -16.92
N VAL A 32 1.41 1.05 -16.52
CA VAL A 32 2.55 1.84 -16.99
C VAL A 32 3.71 1.90 -15.99
N VAL A 33 3.58 1.22 -14.85
CA VAL A 33 4.59 1.24 -13.78
C VAL A 33 5.48 0.01 -13.88
N ASP A 34 6.80 0.21 -13.85
CA ASP A 34 7.75 -0.89 -13.72
C ASP A 34 7.79 -1.33 -12.26
N MET A 35 6.95 -2.30 -11.90
CA MET A 35 6.85 -2.78 -10.52
C MET A 35 8.10 -3.48 -10.05
N THR A 36 8.89 -4.07 -10.94
CA THR A 36 10.17 -4.69 -10.56
C THR A 36 11.15 -3.63 -10.04
N ALA A 37 11.24 -2.50 -10.72
CA ALA A 37 12.09 -1.40 -10.29
C ALA A 37 11.52 -0.66 -9.06
N HIS A 38 10.19 -0.60 -8.95
CA HIS A 38 9.52 0.17 -7.90
C HIS A 38 9.40 -0.60 -6.57
N MET A 39 9.39 -1.93 -6.62
CA MET A 39 9.19 -2.77 -5.44
C MET A 39 10.16 -2.48 -4.29
N PRO A 40 11.48 -2.32 -4.52
CA PRO A 40 12.40 -1.99 -3.42
C PRO A 40 12.04 -0.70 -2.69
N VAL A 41 11.56 0.31 -3.41
CA VAL A 41 11.13 1.59 -2.83
C VAL A 41 9.92 1.39 -1.93
N ILE A 42 8.96 0.58 -2.37
CA ILE A 42 7.73 0.28 -1.62
C ILE A 42 8.08 -0.51 -0.35
N VAL A 43 8.96 -1.50 -0.46
CA VAL A 43 9.43 -2.28 0.70
C VAL A 43 10.11 -1.36 1.71
N ASP A 44 11.00 -0.47 1.25
CA ASP A 44 11.69 0.47 2.12
C ASP A 44 10.73 1.42 2.82
N PHE A 45 9.69 1.87 2.12
CA PHE A 45 8.65 2.72 2.71
C PHE A 45 7.96 2.01 3.88
N TRP A 46 7.44 0.81 3.65
CA TRP A 46 6.74 0.06 4.70
C TRP A 46 7.67 -0.36 5.83
N SER A 47 8.91 -0.73 5.51
CA SER A 47 9.93 -1.05 6.50
C SER A 47 10.19 0.13 7.44
N THR A 48 10.29 1.32 6.89
CA THR A 48 10.47 2.54 7.67
C THR A 48 9.25 2.84 8.54
N MET A 49 8.06 2.73 7.98
CA MET A 49 6.82 3.01 8.70
C MET A 49 6.55 2.01 9.83
N LEU A 50 6.85 0.74 9.62
CA LEU A 50 6.52 -0.33 10.58
C LEU A 50 7.65 -0.62 11.56
N PHE A 51 8.90 -0.60 11.09
CA PHE A 51 10.05 -1.08 11.86
C PHE A 51 11.11 -0.01 12.08
N HIS A 52 10.84 1.23 11.66
CA HIS A 52 11.70 2.39 11.88
C HIS A 52 13.13 2.22 11.35
N THR A 53 13.28 1.51 10.21
CA THR A 53 14.59 1.23 9.63
C THR A 53 15.25 2.45 9.00
N GLY A 54 14.46 3.46 8.61
CA GLY A 54 14.99 4.66 7.98
C GLY A 54 15.46 4.50 6.54
N ARG A 55 15.17 3.35 5.91
CA ARG A 55 15.62 3.10 4.52
C ARG A 55 14.90 3.93 3.48
N TYR A 56 13.70 4.44 3.81
CA TYR A 56 12.93 5.26 2.88
C TYR A 56 13.07 6.74 3.24
N SER A 57 13.38 7.56 2.23
CA SER A 57 13.28 9.01 2.30
C SER A 57 12.61 9.47 1.01
N GLY A 58 11.57 10.28 1.11
CA GLY A 58 10.84 10.73 -0.06
C GLY A 58 9.43 11.16 0.28
N ASN A 59 8.63 11.38 -0.76
CA ASN A 59 7.24 11.79 -0.61
C ASN A 59 6.33 10.84 -1.36
N ALA A 60 5.71 9.90 -0.64
CA ALA A 60 4.80 8.91 -1.20
C ALA A 60 3.53 9.52 -1.80
N PHE A 61 3.14 10.73 -1.36
CA PHE A 61 1.93 11.39 -1.86
C PHE A 61 2.12 11.96 -3.26
N ARG A 62 3.34 12.38 -3.60
CA ARG A 62 3.60 13.11 -4.84
C ARG A 62 3.19 12.35 -6.11
N PRO A 63 3.57 11.06 -6.29
CA PRO A 63 3.12 10.32 -7.47
C PRO A 63 1.62 10.13 -7.51
N HIS A 64 0.97 9.93 -6.36
CA HIS A 64 -0.48 9.72 -6.29
C HIS A 64 -1.25 10.98 -6.63
N LEU A 65 -0.72 12.16 -6.30
CA LEU A 65 -1.35 13.44 -6.64
C LEU A 65 -1.40 13.67 -8.15
N ALA A 66 -0.55 12.99 -8.91
CA ALA A 66 -0.52 13.08 -10.37
C ALA A 66 -1.44 12.07 -11.07
N MET A 67 -2.06 11.13 -10.34
CA MET A 67 -2.95 10.11 -10.92
C MET A 67 -4.34 10.70 -11.17
N PRO A 68 -4.81 10.69 -12.44
CA PRO A 68 -6.13 11.26 -12.75
C PRO A 68 -7.27 10.32 -12.38
N GLY A 69 -8.39 10.91 -11.96
CA GLY A 69 -9.64 10.16 -11.80
C GLY A 69 -9.73 9.26 -10.57
N LEU A 70 -8.83 9.42 -9.59
CA LEU A 70 -8.95 8.66 -8.34
C LEU A 70 -10.17 9.11 -7.56
N THR A 71 -10.93 8.13 -7.07
CA THR A 71 -12.15 8.34 -6.27
C THR A 71 -12.03 7.59 -4.94
N PRO A 72 -12.92 7.88 -3.96
CA PRO A 72 -12.94 7.09 -2.73
C PRO A 72 -13.09 5.58 -2.98
N ALA A 73 -13.78 5.18 -4.05
CA ALA A 73 -13.94 3.77 -4.39
C ALA A 73 -12.60 3.08 -4.71
N HIS A 74 -11.66 3.78 -5.34
CA HIS A 74 -10.32 3.26 -5.61
C HIS A 74 -9.58 2.97 -4.31
N PHE A 75 -9.65 3.89 -3.35
CA PHE A 75 -8.99 3.71 -2.05
C PHE A 75 -9.66 2.61 -1.21
N ALA A 76 -10.98 2.49 -1.27
CA ALA A 76 -11.69 1.41 -0.59
C ALA A 76 -11.27 0.04 -1.14
N ARG A 77 -11.15 -0.09 -2.47
CA ARG A 77 -10.70 -1.32 -3.09
C ARG A 77 -9.25 -1.64 -2.72
N TRP A 78 -8.38 -0.63 -2.72
CA TRP A 78 -6.98 -0.77 -2.31
C TRP A 78 -6.88 -1.31 -0.88
N LEU A 79 -7.66 -0.76 0.05
CA LEU A 79 -7.70 -1.21 1.44
C LEU A 79 -8.21 -2.64 1.57
N THR A 80 -9.27 -3.00 0.85
CA THR A 80 -9.81 -4.36 0.86
C THR A 80 -8.76 -5.38 0.43
N ILE A 81 -8.04 -5.10 -0.65
CA ILE A 81 -6.99 -5.98 -1.16
C ILE A 81 -5.82 -6.03 -0.18
N MET A 82 -5.41 -4.88 0.37
CA MET A 82 -4.30 -4.81 1.32
C MET A 82 -4.60 -5.63 2.57
N GLU A 83 -5.77 -5.47 3.17
CA GLU A 83 -6.14 -6.23 4.37
C GLU A 83 -6.19 -7.73 4.11
N ALA A 84 -6.78 -8.15 2.99
CA ALA A 84 -6.82 -9.55 2.61
C ALA A 84 -5.42 -10.13 2.42
N THR A 85 -4.53 -9.37 1.82
CA THR A 85 -3.13 -9.79 1.59
C THR A 85 -2.39 -9.91 2.91
N ILE A 86 -2.52 -8.92 3.80
CA ILE A 86 -1.90 -8.98 5.13
C ILE A 86 -2.36 -10.23 5.87
N ASP A 87 -3.67 -10.51 5.87
CA ASP A 87 -4.24 -11.67 6.56
C ASP A 87 -3.74 -13.00 5.97
N THR A 88 -3.38 -13.02 4.69
CA THR A 88 -2.81 -14.22 4.06
C THR A 88 -1.38 -14.49 4.55
N HIS A 89 -0.63 -13.44 4.88
CA HIS A 89 0.80 -13.54 5.15
C HIS A 89 1.19 -13.47 6.62
N ALA A 90 0.39 -12.84 7.46
CA ALA A 90 0.78 -12.59 8.86
C ALA A 90 -0.42 -12.38 9.77
N ALA A 91 -0.18 -12.57 11.07
CA ALA A 91 -1.17 -12.28 12.11
C ALA A 91 -0.43 -11.83 13.37
N GLY A 92 -0.86 -10.74 13.98
CA GLY A 92 -0.26 -10.23 15.21
C GLY A 92 -0.23 -8.71 15.24
N ALA A 93 0.50 -8.15 16.19
CA ALA A 93 0.53 -6.72 16.44
C ALA A 93 1.06 -5.92 15.25
N ALA A 94 2.12 -6.40 14.61
CA ALA A 94 2.69 -5.70 13.45
C ALA A 94 1.76 -5.77 12.25
N ALA A 95 1.12 -6.93 12.01
CA ALA A 95 0.13 -7.06 10.95
C ALA A 95 -1.03 -6.10 11.15
N GLU A 96 -1.57 -6.00 12.36
CA GLU A 96 -2.65 -5.06 12.68
C GLU A 96 -2.20 -3.61 12.57
N HIS A 97 -0.96 -3.31 12.95
CA HIS A 97 -0.40 -1.97 12.77
C HIS A 97 -0.29 -1.58 11.29
N MET A 98 0.10 -2.51 10.44
CA MET A 98 0.16 -2.27 8.99
C MET A 98 -1.22 -1.93 8.42
N LYS A 99 -2.25 -2.66 8.85
CA LYS A 99 -3.64 -2.35 8.44
C LYS A 99 -4.05 -0.95 8.87
N MET A 100 -3.76 -0.58 10.11
CA MET A 100 -4.08 0.76 10.62
C MET A 100 -3.36 1.85 9.83
N LEU A 101 -2.07 1.67 9.55
CA LEU A 101 -1.30 2.61 8.75
C LEU A 101 -1.84 2.73 7.33
N ALA A 102 -2.25 1.61 6.73
CA ALA A 102 -2.85 1.62 5.39
C ALA A 102 -4.13 2.48 5.37
N HIS A 103 -4.99 2.37 6.38
CA HIS A 103 -6.19 3.21 6.49
C HIS A 103 -5.83 4.70 6.62
N ARG A 104 -4.84 5.03 7.44
CA ARG A 104 -4.38 6.41 7.61
C ARG A 104 -3.80 6.98 6.33
N ILE A 105 -3.00 6.20 5.62
CA ILE A 105 -2.42 6.61 4.34
C ILE A 105 -3.53 6.87 3.32
N ALA A 106 -4.50 5.97 3.21
CA ALA A 106 -5.61 6.12 2.28
C ALA A 106 -6.42 7.38 2.59
N LEU A 107 -6.72 7.64 3.85
CA LEU A 107 -7.45 8.84 4.26
C LEU A 107 -6.66 10.11 3.97
N SER A 108 -5.37 10.13 4.32
CA SER A 108 -4.50 11.28 4.07
C SER A 108 -4.41 11.61 2.58
N MET A 109 -4.29 10.60 1.73
CA MET A 109 -4.24 10.81 0.28
C MET A 109 -5.55 11.38 -0.25
N GLN A 110 -6.68 10.85 0.21
CA GLN A 110 -8.00 11.36 -0.19
C GLN A 110 -8.20 12.82 0.24
N MET A 111 -7.75 13.17 1.43
CA MET A 111 -7.82 14.55 1.91
C MET A 111 -6.96 15.48 1.07
N ARG A 112 -5.75 15.06 0.72
CA ARG A 112 -4.85 15.87 -0.13
C ARG A 112 -5.37 16.02 -1.56
N LEU A 113 -6.08 15.01 -2.07
CA LEU A 113 -6.71 15.05 -3.38
C LEU A 113 -8.04 15.81 -3.38
N GLY A 114 -8.58 16.13 -2.20
CA GLY A 114 -9.85 16.81 -2.08
C GLY A 114 -11.06 15.93 -2.40
N ILE A 115 -10.93 14.61 -2.27
CA ILE A 115 -11.99 13.63 -2.56
C ILE A 115 -12.49 12.89 -1.34
N ALA A 116 -11.95 13.17 -0.15
CA ALA A 116 -12.38 12.51 1.07
C ALA A 116 -13.84 12.85 1.39
N GLU A 117 -14.62 11.83 1.75
CA GLU A 117 -16.00 12.01 2.18
C GLU A 117 -16.05 12.37 3.68
N GLY A 118 -16.88 13.31 4.01
CA GLY A 118 -17.15 13.68 5.40
C GLY A 118 -16.39 14.69 6.01
#